data_82381de8c0984eb8c08936229c497274
#
_entry.id   82381de8c0984eb8c08936229c497274
#
_cell.length_a   1.000
_cell.length_b   1.000
_cell.length_c   1.000
_cell.angle_alpha   90.00
_cell.angle_beta   90.00
_cell.angle_gamma   90.00
#
_symmetry.space_group_name_H-M   'P 1'
#
loop_
_entity.id
_entity.type
_entity.pdbx_description
1 polymer ?
#
loop_
_entity_poly.entity_id
_entity_poly.type
_entity_poly.pdbx_seq_one_letter_code
_entity_poly.pdbx_strand_id
1 'polypeptide(L)'
;MGEPMEDDDFPYDLAKFNRYSFGVVNQCKKKLLPVQLEALQSLQRWFQNEESQIALVSMPTGSGKTGVICCLPYFLGTEGLEDVPGNFPTGRPRHCFQNKPVLIISPNLNISDHLEEQILRSKTEKRNFFLRHGIVKDNQTRALPNGKKIESTADLNSPYSANFLQGYEVVIANAQKFLKKEAWEADLPNDMFKLVMVDEAHHHPARTWKRIITKFRGHALVVFFTATPFRGDKKPVVPRPFAYELPLARAIADRIIRRTEFVEVTGQPRDTIQFREQPSPEEVQTCHIFLSILEKVREIQKTKDQETPLPNNDPHMAFAIAKDHYHANRVAELWNECWKEAPAITYTSEKKNESSLPEKLAKIRANQVRLVVVVDMLQEGFDHPPVSICAIMTNIGSPVKFVQFVGRGQRIARDSQGNPESETVVAHIVTHRHFQQAENYEKFRNDELLFIWD
;
A
#
# COMPACT_ATOMS: atom_id res chain seq x y z
N MET A 1 3.69 24.03 -26.25
CA MET A 1 4.62 23.19 -27.02
C MET A 1 6.00 23.57 -26.51
N GLY A 2 6.61 22.72 -25.71
CA GLY A 2 7.98 22.88 -25.25
C GLY A 2 8.87 22.10 -26.18
N GLU A 3 10.00 22.68 -26.55
CA GLU A 3 11.00 22.09 -27.40
C GLU A 3 11.43 20.71 -26.89
N PRO A 4 11.75 19.74 -27.78
CA PRO A 4 12.34 18.47 -27.35
C PRO A 4 13.73 18.78 -26.75
N MET A 5 14.00 18.20 -25.59
CA MET A 5 15.31 18.28 -24.95
C MET A 5 16.34 17.52 -25.81
N GLU A 6 17.50 18.14 -26.03
CA GLU A 6 18.61 17.50 -26.72
C GLU A 6 19.18 16.34 -25.88
N ASP A 7 19.65 15.28 -26.58
CA ASP A 7 20.05 13.97 -26.03
C ASP A 7 21.26 13.99 -25.07
N ASP A 8 21.94 15.12 -24.90
CA ASP A 8 23.17 15.22 -24.08
C ASP A 8 22.97 15.36 -22.58
N ASP A 9 21.73 15.48 -22.10
CA ASP A 9 21.41 15.74 -20.68
C ASP A 9 21.10 14.48 -19.86
N PHE A 10 21.35 13.27 -20.38
CA PHE A 10 21.19 12.04 -19.60
C PHE A 10 22.44 11.77 -18.75
N PRO A 11 22.44 12.07 -17.44
CA PRO A 11 23.63 11.97 -16.59
C PRO A 11 23.98 10.52 -16.22
N TYR A 12 23.37 9.50 -16.86
CA TYR A 12 23.51 8.11 -16.49
C TYR A 12 24.12 7.28 -17.59
N ASP A 13 25.37 6.95 -17.42
CA ASP A 13 25.94 5.78 -18.06
C ASP A 13 25.42 4.53 -17.30
N LEU A 14 24.29 4.03 -17.75
CA LEU A 14 23.65 2.81 -17.23
C LEU A 14 24.60 1.60 -17.28
N ALA A 15 25.69 1.66 -18.07
CA ALA A 15 26.70 0.62 -18.16
C ALA A 15 27.69 0.60 -16.98
N LYS A 16 27.75 1.63 -16.15
CA LYS A 16 28.67 1.71 -14.99
C LYS A 16 28.08 1.27 -13.66
N PHE A 17 27.02 0.50 -13.66
CA PHE A 17 26.36 0.06 -12.45
C PHE A 17 27.18 -0.87 -11.59
N ASN A 18 26.99 -0.72 -10.28
CA ASN A 18 27.86 -1.26 -9.26
C ASN A 18 27.67 -2.77 -9.06
N ARG A 19 28.74 -3.53 -9.24
CA ARG A 19 28.83 -4.98 -8.97
C ARG A 19 28.37 -5.40 -7.56
N TYR A 20 28.31 -4.48 -6.60
CA TYR A 20 27.90 -4.74 -5.22
C TYR A 20 26.39 -5.02 -5.03
N SER A 21 25.53 -4.64 -5.99
CA SER A 21 24.08 -4.88 -5.93
C SER A 21 23.69 -6.29 -6.42
N PHE A 22 24.60 -6.98 -7.11
CA PHE A 22 24.31 -8.22 -7.81
C PHE A 22 23.81 -9.36 -6.90
N GLY A 23 24.42 -9.56 -5.73
CA GLY A 23 23.98 -10.57 -4.76
C GLY A 23 22.57 -10.33 -4.24
N VAL A 24 22.24 -9.08 -3.92
CA VAL A 24 20.90 -8.68 -3.46
C VAL A 24 19.89 -8.88 -4.59
N VAL A 25 20.19 -8.45 -5.81
CA VAL A 25 19.31 -8.59 -6.97
C VAL A 25 19.00 -10.05 -7.29
N ASN A 26 19.99 -10.93 -7.30
CA ASN A 26 19.77 -12.36 -7.54
C ASN A 26 18.93 -13.01 -6.43
N GLN A 27 19.14 -12.63 -5.18
CA GLN A 27 18.30 -13.08 -4.08
C GLN A 27 16.88 -12.54 -4.18
N CYS A 28 16.70 -11.27 -4.59
CA CYS A 28 15.40 -10.68 -4.89
C CYS A 28 14.66 -11.45 -5.99
N LYS A 29 15.33 -11.73 -7.13
CA LYS A 29 14.74 -12.50 -8.24
C LYS A 29 14.13 -13.82 -7.78
N LYS A 30 14.76 -14.51 -6.82
CA LYS A 30 14.30 -15.79 -6.29
C LYS A 30 13.17 -15.69 -5.26
N LYS A 31 12.92 -14.50 -4.69
CA LYS A 31 12.03 -14.30 -3.55
C LYS A 31 10.83 -13.40 -3.87
N LEU A 32 10.84 -12.79 -5.03
CA LEU A 32 9.74 -11.94 -5.48
C LEU A 32 8.63 -12.77 -6.11
N LEU A 33 7.40 -12.24 -6.04
CA LEU A 33 6.30 -12.74 -6.86
C LEU A 33 6.61 -12.48 -8.34
N PRO A 34 6.14 -13.34 -9.27
CA PRO A 34 6.37 -13.14 -10.71
C PRO A 34 6.01 -11.73 -11.19
N VAL A 35 4.87 -11.21 -10.78
CA VAL A 35 4.40 -9.86 -11.15
C VAL A 35 5.29 -8.73 -10.60
N GLN A 36 5.93 -8.93 -9.45
CA GLN A 36 6.90 -7.96 -8.92
C GLN A 36 8.18 -7.96 -9.76
N LEU A 37 8.64 -9.13 -10.15
CA LEU A 37 9.81 -9.25 -11.02
C LEU A 37 9.53 -8.66 -12.40
N GLU A 38 8.37 -8.94 -12.99
CA GLU A 38 7.93 -8.34 -14.25
C GLU A 38 7.91 -6.81 -14.19
N ALA A 39 7.36 -6.24 -13.09
CA ALA A 39 7.33 -4.79 -12.89
C ALA A 39 8.75 -4.19 -12.84
N LEU A 40 9.68 -4.84 -12.12
CA LEU A 40 11.07 -4.40 -12.04
C LEU A 40 11.77 -4.48 -13.39
N GLN A 41 11.58 -5.56 -14.15
CA GLN A 41 12.15 -5.74 -15.49
C GLN A 41 11.54 -4.74 -16.49
N SER A 42 10.26 -4.43 -16.37
CA SER A 42 9.62 -3.43 -17.23
C SER A 42 10.13 -2.03 -16.94
N LEU A 43 10.32 -1.67 -15.65
CA LEU A 43 10.94 -0.40 -15.29
C LEU A 43 12.38 -0.29 -15.78
N GLN A 44 13.14 -1.38 -15.70
CA GLN A 44 14.51 -1.41 -16.20
C GLN A 44 14.55 -1.14 -17.71
N ARG A 45 13.73 -1.85 -18.49
CA ARG A 45 13.61 -1.61 -19.96
C ARG A 45 13.12 -0.21 -20.29
N TRP A 46 12.13 0.30 -19.52
CA TRP A 46 11.60 1.65 -19.71
C TRP A 46 12.70 2.71 -19.66
N PHE A 47 13.54 2.64 -18.64
CA PHE A 47 14.61 3.60 -18.46
C PHE A 47 15.82 3.37 -19.40
N GLN A 48 16.07 2.13 -19.81
CA GLN A 48 17.14 1.82 -20.77
C GLN A 48 16.79 2.27 -22.20
N ASN A 49 15.52 2.19 -22.58
CA ASN A 49 15.06 2.62 -23.90
C ASN A 49 14.84 4.14 -23.99
N GLU A 50 15.20 4.88 -22.93
CA GLU A 50 15.09 6.35 -22.88
C GLU A 50 13.68 6.88 -23.19
N GLU A 51 12.64 6.04 -23.00
CA GLU A 51 11.26 6.43 -23.30
C GLU A 51 10.81 7.64 -22.47
N SER A 52 11.22 7.71 -21.20
CA SER A 52 10.96 8.82 -20.31
C SER A 52 11.71 8.66 -18.99
N GLN A 53 12.08 9.76 -18.36
CA GLN A 53 12.57 9.78 -16.97
C GLN A 53 11.44 9.55 -15.93
N ILE A 54 10.20 9.54 -16.39
CA ILE A 54 9.01 9.36 -15.55
C ILE A 54 8.33 8.06 -15.94
N ALA A 55 8.11 7.19 -14.97
CA ALA A 55 7.44 5.91 -15.14
C ALA A 55 6.20 5.82 -14.24
N LEU A 56 5.16 5.12 -14.71
CA LEU A 56 4.00 4.77 -13.92
C LEU A 56 3.88 3.24 -13.84
N VAL A 57 3.74 2.76 -12.60
CA VAL A 57 3.44 1.35 -12.27
C VAL A 57 2.05 1.28 -11.67
N SER A 58 1.13 0.65 -12.39
CA SER A 58 -0.23 0.38 -11.94
C SER A 58 -0.34 -1.08 -11.50
N MET A 59 -0.62 -1.30 -10.22
CA MET A 59 -0.80 -2.65 -9.65
C MET A 59 -1.91 -2.62 -8.60
N PRO A 60 -2.84 -3.59 -8.59
CA PRO A 60 -3.93 -3.65 -7.61
C PRO A 60 -3.43 -3.59 -6.15
N THR A 61 -4.30 -3.15 -5.24
CA THR A 61 -4.02 -3.22 -3.81
C THR A 61 -3.79 -4.69 -3.40
N GLY A 62 -2.76 -4.93 -2.59
CA GLY A 62 -2.41 -6.30 -2.17
C GLY A 62 -1.54 -7.09 -3.13
N SER A 63 -1.26 -6.59 -4.34
CA SER A 63 -0.42 -7.29 -5.33
C SER A 63 1.09 -7.19 -5.07
N GLY A 64 1.51 -6.51 -4.01
CA GLY A 64 2.92 -6.46 -3.60
C GLY A 64 3.73 -5.27 -4.14
N LYS A 65 3.10 -4.13 -4.44
CA LYS A 65 3.78 -2.87 -4.81
C LYS A 65 4.98 -2.53 -3.91
N THR A 66 4.81 -2.69 -2.59
CA THR A 66 5.88 -2.43 -1.62
C THR A 66 7.15 -3.24 -1.91
N GLY A 67 7.01 -4.50 -2.36
CA GLY A 67 8.18 -5.31 -2.74
C GLY A 67 8.92 -4.74 -3.95
N VAL A 68 8.19 -4.19 -4.93
CA VAL A 68 8.80 -3.49 -6.06
C VAL A 68 9.55 -2.24 -5.58
N ILE A 69 8.91 -1.43 -4.71
CA ILE A 69 9.53 -0.22 -4.11
C ILE A 69 10.81 -0.59 -3.35
N CYS A 70 10.78 -1.65 -2.53
CA CYS A 70 11.95 -2.10 -1.78
C CYS A 70 13.11 -2.51 -2.69
N CYS A 71 12.82 -3.21 -3.79
CA CYS A 71 13.84 -3.83 -4.62
C CYS A 71 14.33 -2.93 -5.76
N LEU A 72 13.54 -1.97 -6.21
CA LEU A 72 13.87 -1.15 -7.38
C LEU A 72 15.25 -0.46 -7.29
N PRO A 73 15.66 0.13 -6.16
CA PRO A 73 16.98 0.76 -6.06
C PRO A 73 18.15 -0.20 -6.32
N TYR A 74 17.94 -1.50 -6.10
CA TYR A 74 18.96 -2.53 -6.26
C TYR A 74 18.85 -3.26 -7.60
N PHE A 75 17.76 -3.03 -8.35
CA PHE A 75 17.45 -3.73 -9.57
C PHE A 75 17.84 -2.94 -10.82
N LEU A 76 17.74 -1.63 -10.78
CA LEU A 76 18.10 -0.77 -11.91
C LEU A 76 19.60 -0.90 -12.25
N GLY A 77 19.91 -1.13 -13.51
CA GLY A 77 21.28 -1.17 -14.02
C GLY A 77 22.04 -2.50 -13.87
N THR A 78 21.32 -3.61 -13.71
CA THR A 78 21.94 -4.94 -13.51
C THR A 78 22.02 -5.80 -14.78
N GLU A 79 21.67 -5.29 -15.95
CA GLU A 79 21.80 -6.03 -17.20
C GLU A 79 23.27 -6.31 -17.54
N GLY A 80 23.55 -7.55 -18.00
CA GLY A 80 24.88 -7.99 -18.36
C GLY A 80 25.76 -8.50 -17.20
N LEU A 81 25.22 -8.59 -15.98
CA LEU A 81 25.95 -9.08 -14.80
C LEU A 81 25.58 -10.53 -14.43
N GLU A 82 24.94 -11.28 -15.30
CA GLU A 82 24.44 -12.62 -15.00
C GLU A 82 25.54 -13.66 -14.75
N ASP A 83 26.77 -13.43 -15.24
CA ASP A 83 27.87 -14.38 -15.27
C ASP A 83 29.12 -14.01 -14.46
N VAL A 84 29.04 -13.08 -13.50
CA VAL A 84 30.23 -12.76 -12.69
C VAL A 84 30.19 -13.54 -11.37
N PRO A 85 30.92 -14.69 -11.28
CA PRO A 85 31.17 -15.32 -9.99
C PRO A 85 32.12 -14.41 -9.22
N GLY A 86 31.65 -13.83 -8.13
CA GLY A 86 32.49 -12.92 -7.34
C GLY A 86 32.36 -13.20 -5.87
N ASN A 87 33.46 -13.39 -5.20
CA ASN A 87 33.61 -13.20 -3.78
C ASN A 87 33.17 -11.78 -3.45
N PHE A 88 32.00 -11.64 -2.83
CA PHE A 88 31.56 -10.36 -2.31
C PHE A 88 32.46 -10.00 -1.12
N PRO A 89 33.13 -8.85 -1.15
CA PRO A 89 33.69 -8.31 0.09
C PRO A 89 32.54 -8.16 1.09
N THR A 90 32.80 -8.43 2.34
CA THR A 90 31.90 -8.28 3.50
C THR A 90 31.43 -6.84 3.66
N GLY A 91 30.69 -6.29 2.71
CA GLY A 91 30.21 -4.93 2.64
C GLY A 91 28.70 -4.88 2.45
N ARG A 92 28.07 -3.82 2.92
CA ARG A 92 26.64 -3.55 2.74
C ARG A 92 26.28 -3.61 1.27
N PRO A 93 25.13 -4.24 0.90
CA PRO A 93 24.59 -4.09 -0.45
C PRO A 93 24.35 -2.59 -0.69
N ARG A 94 24.99 -2.05 -1.72
CA ARG A 94 24.77 -0.67 -2.12
C ARG A 94 23.73 -0.66 -3.23
N HIS A 95 22.78 0.29 -3.16
CA HIS A 95 21.87 0.52 -4.27
C HIS A 95 22.63 1.02 -5.52
N CYS A 96 21.96 0.97 -6.68
CA CYS A 96 22.57 1.31 -7.99
C CYS A 96 23.12 2.74 -8.06
N PHE A 97 22.65 3.65 -7.22
CA PHE A 97 22.98 5.08 -7.26
C PHE A 97 24.03 5.43 -6.22
N GLN A 98 25.30 5.16 -6.53
CA GLN A 98 26.41 5.43 -5.62
C GLN A 98 26.42 6.90 -5.15
N ASN A 99 26.56 7.07 -3.83
CA ASN A 99 26.72 8.38 -3.18
C ASN A 99 25.54 9.36 -3.29
N LYS A 100 24.39 8.92 -3.78
CA LYS A 100 23.17 9.73 -3.81
C LYS A 100 22.01 8.92 -3.23
N PRO A 101 21.23 9.46 -2.29
CA PRO A 101 20.09 8.76 -1.72
C PRO A 101 18.97 8.57 -2.72
N VAL A 102 18.14 7.58 -2.42
CA VAL A 102 16.84 7.38 -3.06
C VAL A 102 15.78 8.05 -2.21
N LEU A 103 14.85 8.79 -2.83
CA LEU A 103 13.72 9.41 -2.15
C LEU A 103 12.45 8.59 -2.37
N ILE A 104 11.80 8.21 -1.28
CA ILE A 104 10.47 7.57 -1.31
C ILE A 104 9.46 8.52 -0.67
N ILE A 105 8.42 8.87 -1.43
CA ILE A 105 7.39 9.78 -0.98
C ILE A 105 6.09 9.03 -0.80
N SER A 106 5.49 9.16 0.36
CA SER A 106 4.18 8.59 0.70
C SER A 106 3.13 9.68 0.94
N PRO A 107 1.83 9.38 0.80
CA PRO A 107 0.77 10.35 0.98
C PRO A 107 0.58 10.80 2.43
N ASN A 108 0.79 9.90 3.39
CA ASN A 108 0.52 10.13 4.80
C ASN A 108 1.56 9.50 5.73
N LEU A 109 1.49 9.83 7.01
CA LEU A 109 2.46 9.36 8.01
C LEU A 109 2.44 7.84 8.20
N ASN A 110 1.25 7.23 8.17
CA ASN A 110 1.13 5.78 8.42
C ASN A 110 1.81 4.96 7.33
N ILE A 111 1.73 5.41 6.06
CA ILE A 111 2.47 4.76 4.96
C ILE A 111 3.96 5.00 5.11
N SER A 112 4.39 6.20 5.52
CA SER A 112 5.80 6.47 5.80
C SER A 112 6.33 5.54 6.89
N ASP A 113 5.58 5.35 7.99
CA ASP A 113 5.93 4.45 9.08
C ASP A 113 6.01 3.00 8.61
N HIS A 114 5.04 2.58 7.79
CA HIS A 114 5.04 1.25 7.20
C HIS A 114 6.25 1.03 6.27
N LEU A 115 6.56 1.98 5.40
CA LEU A 115 7.73 1.91 4.52
C LEU A 115 9.04 1.90 5.32
N GLU A 116 9.12 2.68 6.40
CA GLU A 116 10.26 2.65 7.32
C GLU A 116 10.45 1.24 7.90
N GLU A 117 9.39 0.62 8.45
CA GLU A 117 9.42 -0.75 8.97
C GLU A 117 9.82 -1.78 7.91
N GLN A 118 9.39 -1.60 6.66
CA GLN A 118 9.64 -2.55 5.58
C GLN A 118 11.05 -2.43 4.99
N ILE A 119 11.60 -1.23 4.92
CA ILE A 119 12.82 -0.96 4.16
C ILE A 119 14.02 -0.75 5.07
N LEU A 120 13.86 0.10 6.10
CA LEU A 120 14.99 0.58 6.86
C LEU A 120 15.37 -0.37 7.99
N ARG A 121 16.60 -0.25 8.41
CA ARG A 121 17.12 -0.86 9.63
C ARG A 121 16.45 -0.22 10.85
N SER A 122 15.33 -0.76 11.30
CA SER A 122 14.58 -0.29 12.45
C SER A 122 14.68 -1.24 13.65
N LYS A 123 14.20 -0.79 14.82
CA LYS A 123 14.11 -1.63 16.03
C LYS A 123 13.16 -2.83 15.89
N THR A 124 12.27 -2.81 14.91
CA THR A 124 11.28 -3.88 14.63
C THR A 124 11.65 -4.70 13.40
N GLU A 125 12.80 -5.36 13.45
CA GLU A 125 13.38 -6.14 12.34
C GLU A 125 12.44 -7.22 11.78
N LYS A 126 11.54 -7.79 12.59
CA LYS A 126 10.60 -8.85 12.18
C LYS A 126 9.67 -8.49 11.01
N ARG A 127 9.52 -7.21 10.67
CA ARG A 127 8.67 -6.74 9.58
C ARG A 127 9.41 -6.29 8.35
N ASN A 128 10.72 -6.23 8.43
CA ASN A 128 11.54 -5.78 7.33
C ASN A 128 11.37 -6.73 6.13
N PHE A 129 11.14 -6.15 4.95
CA PHE A 129 10.91 -6.90 3.72
C PHE A 129 12.08 -7.82 3.39
N PHE A 130 13.29 -7.33 3.46
CA PHE A 130 14.49 -8.09 3.08
C PHE A 130 14.76 -9.27 4.02
N LEU A 131 14.46 -9.13 5.32
CA LEU A 131 14.57 -10.22 6.30
C LEU A 131 13.45 -11.25 6.12
N ARG A 132 12.20 -10.81 6.04
CA ARG A 132 11.05 -11.72 5.85
C ARG A 132 11.16 -12.59 4.61
N HIS A 133 11.73 -12.04 3.54
CA HIS A 133 11.94 -12.78 2.30
C HIS A 133 13.29 -13.49 2.23
N GLY A 134 14.10 -13.49 3.32
CA GLY A 134 15.41 -14.14 3.35
C GLY A 134 16.40 -13.58 2.32
N ILE A 135 16.19 -12.32 1.89
CA ILE A 135 17.12 -11.60 1.01
C ILE A 135 18.35 -11.20 1.83
N VAL A 136 18.12 -10.73 3.05
CA VAL A 136 19.14 -10.48 4.07
C VAL A 136 18.94 -11.50 5.19
N LYS A 137 20.00 -12.11 5.70
CA LYS A 137 19.93 -13.06 6.81
C LYS A 137 19.73 -12.33 8.15
N ASP A 138 19.05 -12.98 9.09
CA ASP A 138 18.73 -12.38 10.41
C ASP A 138 19.98 -11.92 11.19
N ASN A 139 21.10 -12.60 11.03
CA ASN A 139 22.38 -12.23 11.64
C ASN A 139 23.15 -11.14 10.87
N GLN A 140 22.63 -10.67 9.74
CA GLN A 140 23.25 -9.66 8.87
C GLN A 140 22.45 -8.35 8.80
N THR A 141 21.76 -7.98 9.84
CA THR A 141 20.92 -6.77 9.88
C THR A 141 21.66 -5.49 9.53
N ARG A 142 22.99 -5.47 9.67
CA ARG A 142 23.84 -4.37 9.18
C ARG A 142 23.82 -4.19 7.67
N ALA A 143 23.40 -5.20 6.92
CA ALA A 143 23.25 -5.16 5.47
C ALA A 143 21.93 -4.50 5.03
N LEU A 144 20.98 -4.26 5.95
CA LEU A 144 19.75 -3.52 5.65
C LEU A 144 20.09 -2.07 5.28
N PRO A 145 19.25 -1.47 4.41
CA PRO A 145 19.43 -0.08 3.97
C PRO A 145 19.58 0.89 5.15
N ASN A 146 20.63 1.71 5.08
CA ASN A 146 20.78 2.84 5.99
C ASN A 146 19.89 3.97 5.50
N GLY A 147 18.85 4.30 6.26
CA GLY A 147 17.90 5.30 5.81
C GLY A 147 17.38 6.21 6.89
N LYS A 148 16.74 7.27 6.45
CA LYS A 148 16.13 8.30 7.29
C LYS A 148 14.69 8.55 6.89
N LYS A 149 13.78 8.43 7.84
CA LYS A 149 12.43 8.98 7.70
C LYS A 149 12.46 10.45 8.12
N ILE A 150 11.89 11.31 7.30
CA ILE A 150 11.77 12.75 7.56
C ILE A 150 10.65 12.99 8.58
N GLU A 151 11.05 13.38 9.78
CA GLU A 151 10.14 13.61 10.91
C GLU A 151 9.54 15.02 10.86
N SER A 152 10.36 16.00 10.49
CA SER A 152 9.95 17.40 10.47
C SER A 152 10.28 18.09 9.15
N THR A 153 9.65 19.24 8.91
CA THR A 153 10.00 20.08 7.75
C THR A 153 11.42 20.67 7.90
N ALA A 154 11.93 20.80 9.12
CA ALA A 154 13.29 21.28 9.37
C ALA A 154 14.35 20.32 8.80
N ASP A 155 14.07 19.02 8.71
CA ASP A 155 14.98 18.04 8.11
C ASP A 155 15.24 18.32 6.61
N LEU A 156 14.29 19.01 5.93
CA LEU A 156 14.38 19.36 4.52
C LEU A 156 14.74 20.83 4.29
N ASN A 157 14.51 21.69 5.27
CA ASN A 157 14.54 23.16 5.15
C ASN A 157 15.69 23.75 5.99
N SER A 158 16.88 23.22 5.82
CA SER A 158 18.09 23.71 6.49
C SER A 158 19.23 23.73 5.49
N PRO A 159 20.12 24.72 5.54
CA PRO A 159 21.34 24.73 4.72
C PRO A 159 22.21 23.47 4.89
N TYR A 160 22.02 22.73 5.97
CA TYR A 160 22.72 21.48 6.26
C TYR A 160 21.97 20.23 5.78
N SER A 161 20.72 20.37 5.30
CA SER A 161 19.88 19.23 4.94
C SER A 161 20.50 18.36 3.85
N ALA A 162 21.13 18.95 2.84
CA ALA A 162 21.79 18.22 1.76
C ALA A 162 22.92 17.32 2.31
N ASN A 163 23.82 17.87 3.12
CA ASN A 163 24.93 17.11 3.71
C ASN A 163 24.42 16.02 4.67
N PHE A 164 23.40 16.32 5.44
CA PHE A 164 22.76 15.37 6.36
C PHE A 164 22.14 14.20 5.62
N LEU A 165 21.37 14.47 4.56
CA LEU A 165 20.66 13.43 3.81
C LEU A 165 21.61 12.60 2.92
N GLN A 166 22.73 13.14 2.44
CA GLN A 166 23.73 12.39 1.69
C GLN A 166 24.37 11.24 2.48
N GLY A 167 24.29 11.28 3.81
CA GLY A 167 24.75 10.19 4.69
C GLY A 167 23.87 8.93 4.65
N TYR A 168 22.71 8.97 3.98
CA TYR A 168 21.77 7.89 3.93
C TYR A 168 21.64 7.29 2.52
N GLU A 169 21.22 6.03 2.44
CA GLU A 169 20.95 5.33 1.19
C GLU A 169 19.50 5.57 0.73
N VAL A 170 18.57 5.61 1.71
CA VAL A 170 17.13 5.79 1.46
C VAL A 170 16.59 6.89 2.37
N VAL A 171 15.88 7.83 1.78
CA VAL A 171 15.13 8.88 2.49
C VAL A 171 13.64 8.63 2.27
N ILE A 172 12.89 8.52 3.36
CA ILE A 172 11.43 8.36 3.31
C ILE A 172 10.77 9.64 3.81
N ALA A 173 9.87 10.20 3.03
CA ALA A 173 9.20 11.44 3.40
C ALA A 173 7.69 11.37 3.11
N ASN A 174 6.93 12.00 3.98
CA ASN A 174 5.53 12.29 3.68
C ASN A 174 5.43 13.51 2.76
N ALA A 175 4.58 13.43 1.73
CA ALA A 175 4.40 14.51 0.76
C ALA A 175 4.02 15.86 1.38
N GLN A 176 3.34 15.86 2.54
CA GLN A 176 3.02 17.10 3.26
C GLN A 176 4.26 17.89 3.70
N LYS A 177 5.42 17.23 3.82
CA LYS A 177 6.68 17.89 4.15
C LYS A 177 7.18 18.80 3.03
N PHE A 178 6.74 18.54 1.79
CA PHE A 178 7.06 19.32 0.60
C PHE A 178 6.01 20.40 0.27
N LEU A 179 4.91 20.48 1.03
CA LEU A 179 3.86 21.47 0.79
C LEU A 179 4.25 22.88 1.23
N LYS A 180 4.99 23.00 2.34
CA LYS A 180 5.44 24.31 2.86
C LYS A 180 6.54 24.86 1.98
N LYS A 181 6.36 26.09 1.58
CA LYS A 181 7.12 26.83 0.57
C LYS A 181 8.61 26.94 0.87
N GLU A 182 9.36 26.84 -0.19
CA GLU A 182 10.58 27.59 -0.56
C GLU A 182 11.91 27.08 -0.02
N ALA A 183 12.05 26.65 1.23
CA ALA A 183 13.37 26.35 1.75
C ALA A 183 13.95 25.06 1.15
N TRP A 184 13.15 23.96 1.07
CA TRP A 184 13.67 22.70 0.50
C TRP A 184 14.01 22.82 -1.00
N GLU A 185 13.28 23.67 -1.74
CA GLU A 185 13.56 23.89 -3.17
C GLU A 185 14.89 24.63 -3.37
N ALA A 186 15.26 25.52 -2.44
CA ALA A 186 16.53 26.22 -2.45
C ALA A 186 17.67 25.41 -1.82
N ASP A 187 17.39 24.75 -0.70
CA ASP A 187 18.42 24.09 0.12
C ASP A 187 18.85 22.72 -0.40
N LEU A 188 17.96 21.99 -1.09
CA LEU A 188 18.31 20.71 -1.69
C LEU A 188 18.85 20.90 -3.13
N PRO A 189 20.02 20.36 -3.47
CA PRO A 189 20.51 20.35 -4.84
C PRO A 189 19.56 19.64 -5.81
N ASN A 190 19.47 20.07 -7.06
CA ASN A 190 18.64 19.42 -8.07
C ASN A 190 19.03 17.95 -8.29
N ASP A 191 20.29 17.63 -8.14
CA ASP A 191 20.87 16.29 -8.28
C ASP A 191 20.98 15.52 -6.96
N MET A 192 20.27 15.98 -5.91
CA MET A 192 20.31 15.36 -4.59
C MET A 192 19.90 13.88 -4.61
N PHE A 193 18.83 13.57 -5.33
CA PHE A 193 18.31 12.23 -5.48
C PHE A 193 18.49 11.72 -6.91
N LYS A 194 18.77 10.44 -7.07
CA LYS A 194 18.88 9.79 -8.37
C LYS A 194 17.65 8.96 -8.74
N LEU A 195 16.87 8.59 -7.75
CA LEU A 195 15.57 7.92 -7.89
C LEU A 195 14.59 8.55 -6.92
N VAL A 196 13.44 8.93 -7.44
CA VAL A 196 12.30 9.41 -6.65
C VAL A 196 11.14 8.45 -6.88
N MET A 197 10.73 7.77 -5.84
CA MET A 197 9.58 6.86 -5.86
C MET A 197 8.41 7.49 -5.11
N VAL A 198 7.23 7.43 -5.71
CA VAL A 198 6.02 8.02 -5.16
C VAL A 198 4.99 6.92 -4.98
N ASP A 199 4.71 6.57 -3.73
CA ASP A 199 3.69 5.57 -3.41
C ASP A 199 2.30 6.21 -3.32
N GLU A 200 1.27 5.46 -3.71
CA GLU A 200 -0.15 5.86 -3.77
C GLU A 200 -0.34 7.24 -4.45
N ALA A 201 0.26 7.39 -5.61
CA ALA A 201 0.38 8.66 -6.32
C ALA A 201 -0.94 9.36 -6.66
N HIS A 202 -2.07 8.65 -6.67
CA HIS A 202 -3.40 9.20 -6.91
C HIS A 202 -3.92 10.13 -5.80
N HIS A 203 -3.31 10.11 -4.60
CA HIS A 203 -3.75 10.93 -3.45
C HIS A 203 -3.34 12.39 -3.50
N HIS A 204 -2.39 12.75 -4.35
CA HIS A 204 -1.81 14.07 -4.28
C HIS A 204 -2.31 15.05 -5.33
N PRO A 205 -2.48 16.32 -4.93
CA PRO A 205 -2.73 17.38 -5.90
C PRO A 205 -1.59 17.40 -6.93
N ALA A 206 -1.92 17.44 -8.20
CA ALA A 206 -0.96 17.57 -9.30
C ALA A 206 0.11 18.66 -9.06
N ARG A 207 -0.22 19.68 -8.29
CA ARG A 207 0.65 20.80 -7.96
C ARG A 207 1.88 20.40 -7.13
N THR A 208 1.69 19.53 -6.11
CA THR A 208 2.81 19.06 -5.27
C THR A 208 3.75 18.17 -6.06
N TRP A 209 3.19 17.21 -6.81
CA TRP A 209 3.98 16.34 -7.67
C TRP A 209 4.73 17.12 -8.73
N LYS A 210 4.04 18.08 -9.38
CA LYS A 210 4.67 18.94 -10.38
C LYS A 210 5.90 19.66 -9.82
N ARG A 211 5.84 20.17 -8.59
CA ARG A 211 6.99 20.84 -7.95
C ARG A 211 8.16 19.88 -7.73
N ILE A 212 7.89 18.68 -7.17
CA ILE A 212 8.92 17.67 -6.90
C ILE A 212 9.56 17.19 -8.20
N ILE A 213 8.72 16.86 -9.21
CA ILE A 213 9.22 16.44 -10.52
C ILE A 213 10.05 17.55 -11.14
N THR A 214 9.55 18.80 -11.15
CA THR A 214 10.27 19.93 -11.72
C THR A 214 11.63 20.14 -11.04
N LYS A 215 11.70 19.97 -9.70
CA LYS A 215 12.94 20.14 -8.95
C LYS A 215 14.00 19.12 -9.33
N PHE A 216 13.61 17.85 -9.47
CA PHE A 216 14.55 16.75 -9.71
C PHE A 216 14.60 16.27 -11.17
N ARG A 217 13.77 16.87 -12.05
CA ARG A 217 13.76 16.54 -13.48
C ARG A 217 15.15 16.78 -14.11
N GLY A 218 15.56 15.86 -14.98
CA GLY A 218 16.90 15.88 -15.58
C GLY A 218 18.00 15.31 -14.69
N HIS A 219 17.72 15.08 -13.40
CA HIS A 219 18.72 14.58 -12.44
C HIS A 219 18.28 13.29 -11.73
N ALA A 220 16.99 12.95 -11.75
CA ALA A 220 16.45 11.75 -11.11
C ALA A 220 15.46 11.02 -12.00
N LEU A 221 15.47 9.68 -11.92
CA LEU A 221 14.37 8.86 -12.39
C LEU A 221 13.19 9.00 -11.43
N VAL A 222 11.98 9.11 -11.95
CA VAL A 222 10.77 9.27 -11.15
C VAL A 222 9.82 8.12 -11.42
N VAL A 223 9.42 7.39 -10.39
CA VAL A 223 8.49 6.27 -10.50
C VAL A 223 7.27 6.50 -9.64
N PHE A 224 6.12 6.54 -10.26
CA PHE A 224 4.82 6.58 -9.59
C PHE A 224 4.26 5.17 -9.42
N PHE A 225 3.85 4.85 -8.21
CA PHE A 225 3.15 3.60 -7.87
C PHE A 225 1.72 3.91 -7.47
N THR A 226 0.77 3.17 -8.02
CA THR A 226 -0.64 3.34 -7.67
C THR A 226 -1.43 2.06 -7.90
N ALA A 227 -2.52 1.87 -7.15
CA ALA A 227 -3.53 0.87 -7.45
C ALA A 227 -4.58 1.39 -8.44
N THR A 228 -4.68 2.72 -8.54
CA THR A 228 -5.64 3.41 -9.42
C THR A 228 -4.88 4.48 -10.17
N PRO A 229 -4.69 4.36 -11.50
CA PRO A 229 -3.88 5.30 -12.28
C PRO A 229 -4.54 6.67 -12.46
N PHE A 230 -5.75 6.84 -11.92
CA PHE A 230 -6.51 8.08 -11.97
C PHE A 230 -6.63 8.72 -10.59
N ARG A 231 -6.68 10.04 -10.58
CA ARG A 231 -6.87 10.84 -9.37
C ARG A 231 -8.34 10.95 -9.01
N GLY A 232 -8.64 11.41 -7.80
CA GLY A 232 -10.01 11.66 -7.36
C GLY A 232 -10.78 12.68 -8.22
N ASP A 233 -10.07 13.56 -8.96
CA ASP A 233 -10.65 14.49 -9.95
C ASP A 233 -10.76 13.87 -11.35
N LYS A 234 -10.63 12.56 -11.46
CA LYS A 234 -10.75 11.77 -12.69
C LYS A 234 -9.66 12.04 -13.75
N LYS A 235 -8.61 12.75 -13.40
CA LYS A 235 -7.47 12.99 -14.28
C LYS A 235 -6.40 11.92 -14.08
N PRO A 236 -5.68 11.52 -15.14
CA PRO A 236 -4.60 10.57 -14.99
C PRO A 236 -3.50 11.12 -14.07
N VAL A 237 -2.87 10.23 -13.30
CA VAL A 237 -1.71 10.57 -12.45
C VAL A 237 -0.55 10.99 -13.34
N VAL A 238 -0.28 10.18 -14.38
CA VAL A 238 0.71 10.43 -15.42
C VAL A 238 0.11 10.00 -16.76
N PRO A 239 0.41 10.68 -17.90
CA PRO A 239 -0.03 10.24 -19.21
C PRO A 239 0.42 8.80 -19.55
N ARG A 240 -0.39 8.08 -20.30
CA ARG A 240 -0.01 6.78 -20.89
C ARG A 240 1.08 6.95 -21.95
N PRO A 241 1.92 5.94 -22.24
CA PRO A 241 1.82 4.55 -21.74
C PRO A 241 2.34 4.37 -20.32
N PHE A 242 1.96 3.24 -19.67
CA PHE A 242 2.48 2.84 -18.37
C PHE A 242 3.77 2.01 -18.55
N ALA A 243 4.74 2.20 -17.68
CA ALA A 243 5.91 1.35 -17.65
C ALA A 243 5.56 -0.10 -17.27
N TYR A 244 4.58 -0.27 -16.37
CA TYR A 244 4.01 -1.57 -16.03
C TYR A 244 2.57 -1.44 -15.58
N GLU A 245 1.72 -2.34 -16.06
CA GLU A 245 0.34 -2.45 -15.64
C GLU A 245 -0.03 -3.91 -15.36
N LEU A 246 -0.57 -4.16 -14.17
CA LEU A 246 -1.13 -5.45 -13.78
C LEU A 246 -2.65 -5.33 -13.72
N PRO A 247 -3.39 -5.83 -14.71
CA PRO A 247 -4.84 -5.84 -14.67
C PRO A 247 -5.40 -6.65 -13.50
N LEU A 248 -6.54 -6.22 -12.93
CA LEU A 248 -7.20 -6.91 -11.82
C LEU A 248 -7.52 -8.37 -12.16
N ALA A 249 -8.07 -8.60 -13.36
CA ALA A 249 -8.40 -9.94 -13.82
C ALA A 249 -7.17 -10.86 -13.86
N ARG A 250 -6.02 -10.37 -14.34
CA ARG A 250 -4.77 -11.11 -14.33
C ARG A 250 -4.27 -11.37 -12.91
N ALA A 251 -4.32 -10.38 -12.03
CA ALA A 251 -3.89 -10.53 -10.65
C ALA A 251 -4.69 -11.61 -9.90
N ILE A 252 -5.99 -11.76 -10.22
CA ILE A 252 -6.85 -12.81 -9.70
C ILE A 252 -6.50 -14.16 -10.32
N ALA A 253 -6.38 -14.23 -11.66
CA ALA A 253 -6.06 -15.48 -12.38
C ALA A 253 -4.69 -16.06 -11.94
N ASP A 254 -3.70 -15.20 -11.73
CA ASP A 254 -2.36 -15.58 -11.28
C ASP A 254 -2.28 -15.81 -9.76
N ARG A 255 -3.42 -15.75 -9.04
CA ARG A 255 -3.50 -15.91 -7.57
C ARG A 255 -2.57 -14.98 -6.79
N ILE A 256 -2.45 -13.77 -7.25
CA ILE A 256 -1.73 -12.70 -6.55
C ILE A 256 -2.63 -12.07 -5.50
N ILE A 257 -3.92 -11.95 -5.81
CA ILE A 257 -4.98 -11.46 -4.93
C ILE A 257 -6.18 -12.39 -4.97
N ARG A 258 -7.03 -12.33 -3.94
CA ARG A 258 -8.30 -13.06 -3.89
C ARG A 258 -9.28 -12.53 -4.92
N ARG A 259 -10.07 -13.42 -5.51
CA ARG A 259 -11.31 -13.02 -6.18
C ARG A 259 -12.31 -12.47 -5.16
N THR A 260 -13.27 -11.69 -5.62
CA THR A 260 -14.30 -11.09 -4.76
C THR A 260 -15.68 -11.69 -5.04
N GLU A 261 -16.50 -11.73 -3.99
CA GLU A 261 -17.93 -12.04 -4.07
C GLU A 261 -18.74 -10.93 -3.38
N PHE A 262 -19.75 -10.44 -4.07
CA PHE A 262 -20.62 -9.38 -3.58
C PHE A 262 -21.88 -9.96 -2.96
N VAL A 263 -22.19 -9.51 -1.77
CA VAL A 263 -23.35 -9.94 -0.99
C VAL A 263 -24.18 -8.71 -0.60
N GLU A 264 -25.31 -8.54 -1.26
CA GLU A 264 -26.25 -7.48 -0.94
C GLU A 264 -27.34 -7.99 -0.01
N VAL A 265 -27.43 -7.39 1.17
CA VAL A 265 -28.48 -7.68 2.15
C VAL A 265 -29.68 -6.76 1.91
N THR A 266 -30.88 -7.32 1.92
CA THR A 266 -32.13 -6.58 1.65
C THR A 266 -33.16 -6.72 2.77
N GLY A 267 -32.93 -7.62 3.70
CA GLY A 267 -33.88 -8.00 4.76
C GLY A 267 -33.73 -7.22 6.06
N GLN A 268 -34.71 -7.40 6.93
CA GLN A 268 -34.62 -6.96 8.34
C GLN A 268 -33.71 -7.92 9.13
N PRO A 269 -33.03 -7.44 10.19
CA PRO A 269 -32.22 -8.28 11.06
C PRO A 269 -33.11 -9.30 11.80
N ARG A 270 -32.51 -10.46 12.14
CA ARG A 270 -33.17 -11.50 12.95
C ARG A 270 -33.13 -11.18 14.43
N ASP A 271 -32.00 -10.57 14.86
CA ASP A 271 -31.80 -10.22 16.25
C ASP A 271 -32.49 -8.90 16.64
N THR A 272 -32.92 -8.80 17.89
CA THR A 272 -33.58 -7.60 18.42
C THR A 272 -32.56 -6.66 19.04
N ILE A 273 -32.61 -5.39 18.61
CA ILE A 273 -31.75 -4.34 19.18
C ILE A 273 -32.35 -3.82 20.48
N GLN A 274 -31.52 -3.77 21.52
CA GLN A 274 -31.87 -3.07 22.76
C GLN A 274 -31.30 -1.66 22.72
N PHE A 275 -32.15 -0.67 22.87
CA PHE A 275 -31.75 0.73 22.98
C PHE A 275 -31.73 1.15 24.46
N ARG A 276 -30.66 1.85 24.85
CA ARG A 276 -30.51 2.36 26.23
C ARG A 276 -31.43 3.55 26.54
N GLU A 277 -31.78 4.32 25.48
CA GLU A 277 -32.66 5.50 25.49
C GLU A 277 -33.69 5.34 24.39
N GLN A 278 -34.72 6.21 24.36
CA GLN A 278 -35.70 6.19 23.29
C GLN A 278 -35.07 6.73 21.99
N PRO A 279 -34.77 5.86 20.99
CA PRO A 279 -34.16 6.26 19.75
C PRO A 279 -35.16 6.94 18.82
N SER A 280 -34.67 7.78 17.93
CA SER A 280 -35.47 8.27 16.81
C SER A 280 -35.80 7.12 15.82
N PRO A 281 -36.91 7.22 15.06
CA PRO A 281 -37.23 6.23 14.04
C PRO A 281 -36.10 6.03 13.02
N GLU A 282 -35.36 7.10 12.66
CA GLU A 282 -34.23 7.05 11.73
C GLU A 282 -33.06 6.28 12.33
N GLU A 283 -32.79 6.45 13.61
CA GLU A 283 -31.75 5.73 14.34
C GLU A 283 -32.07 4.23 14.45
N VAL A 284 -33.33 3.88 14.72
CA VAL A 284 -33.82 2.50 14.73
C VAL A 284 -33.59 1.86 13.36
N GLN A 285 -33.98 2.54 12.28
CA GLN A 285 -33.81 2.03 10.93
C GLN A 285 -32.33 1.86 10.58
N THR A 286 -31.48 2.82 10.93
CA THR A 286 -30.03 2.77 10.70
C THR A 286 -29.40 1.59 11.43
N CYS A 287 -29.74 1.38 12.70
CA CYS A 287 -29.27 0.25 13.49
C CYS A 287 -29.75 -1.10 12.93
N HIS A 288 -30.97 -1.19 12.43
CA HIS A 288 -31.46 -2.40 11.77
C HIS A 288 -30.68 -2.72 10.48
N ILE A 289 -30.36 -1.71 9.68
CA ILE A 289 -29.53 -1.87 8.47
C ILE A 289 -28.13 -2.37 8.88
N PHE A 290 -27.52 -1.78 9.91
CA PHE A 290 -26.21 -2.22 10.38
C PHE A 290 -26.25 -3.66 10.89
N LEU A 291 -27.22 -4.00 11.74
CA LEU A 291 -27.32 -5.34 12.30
C LEU A 291 -27.53 -6.40 11.21
N SER A 292 -28.35 -6.14 10.19
CA SER A 292 -28.55 -7.09 9.10
C SER A 292 -27.27 -7.37 8.30
N ILE A 293 -26.40 -6.36 8.10
CA ILE A 293 -25.08 -6.57 7.50
C ILE A 293 -24.18 -7.40 8.45
N LEU A 294 -24.17 -7.05 9.74
CA LEU A 294 -23.32 -7.70 10.75
C LEU A 294 -23.67 -9.17 10.93
N GLU A 295 -24.96 -9.53 10.94
CA GLU A 295 -25.42 -10.92 10.97
C GLU A 295 -24.87 -11.70 9.77
N LYS A 296 -24.95 -11.10 8.56
CA LYS A 296 -24.41 -11.73 7.35
C LYS A 296 -22.90 -11.87 7.39
N VAL A 297 -22.19 -10.86 7.89
CA VAL A 297 -20.74 -10.94 8.12
C VAL A 297 -20.39 -12.08 9.07
N ARG A 298 -21.13 -12.22 10.18
CA ARG A 298 -20.89 -13.27 11.17
C ARG A 298 -21.18 -14.67 10.62
N GLU A 299 -22.25 -14.81 9.86
CA GLU A 299 -22.58 -16.04 9.14
C GLU A 299 -21.43 -16.46 8.22
N ILE A 300 -20.99 -15.54 7.35
CA ILE A 300 -19.87 -15.79 6.42
C ILE A 300 -18.58 -16.14 7.18
N GLN A 301 -18.26 -15.47 8.28
CA GLN A 301 -17.08 -15.80 9.10
C GLN A 301 -17.13 -17.23 9.60
N LYS A 302 -18.27 -17.65 10.18
CA LYS A 302 -18.43 -19.00 10.73
C LYS A 302 -18.27 -20.06 9.65
N THR A 303 -18.90 -19.85 8.49
CA THR A 303 -18.78 -20.75 7.34
C THR A 303 -17.35 -20.84 6.85
N LYS A 304 -16.67 -19.70 6.68
CA LYS A 304 -15.29 -19.65 6.20
C LYS A 304 -14.30 -20.30 7.17
N ASP A 305 -14.45 -20.07 8.46
CA ASP A 305 -13.57 -20.70 9.48
C ASP A 305 -13.66 -22.23 9.43
N GLN A 306 -14.82 -22.79 9.02
CA GLN A 306 -15.05 -24.23 8.93
C GLN A 306 -14.65 -24.82 7.58
N GLU A 307 -15.05 -24.17 6.48
CA GLU A 307 -14.95 -24.73 5.13
C GLU A 307 -13.68 -24.30 4.38
N THR A 308 -13.17 -23.12 4.67
CA THR A 308 -12.00 -22.53 3.99
C THR A 308 -11.02 -21.92 4.97
N PRO A 309 -10.46 -22.70 5.92
CA PRO A 309 -9.57 -22.17 6.95
C PRO A 309 -8.35 -21.50 6.34
N LEU A 310 -7.91 -20.41 6.98
CA LEU A 310 -6.70 -19.71 6.60
C LEU A 310 -5.44 -20.48 7.08
N PRO A 311 -4.27 -20.26 6.45
CA PRO A 311 -3.01 -20.77 6.95
C PRO A 311 -2.79 -20.42 8.43
N ASN A 312 -2.10 -21.30 9.16
CA ASN A 312 -1.85 -21.20 10.61
C ASN A 312 -3.13 -21.24 11.49
N ASN A 313 -4.28 -21.63 10.93
CA ASN A 313 -5.60 -21.56 11.60
C ASN A 313 -5.97 -20.14 12.05
N ASP A 314 -5.49 -19.13 11.35
CA ASP A 314 -5.89 -17.75 11.58
C ASP A 314 -7.41 -17.60 11.33
N PRO A 315 -8.14 -16.88 12.18
CA PRO A 315 -9.57 -16.68 11.98
C PRO A 315 -9.83 -15.68 10.84
N HIS A 316 -10.88 -15.91 10.06
CA HIS A 316 -11.34 -14.92 9.08
C HIS A 316 -11.82 -13.65 9.79
N MET A 317 -11.25 -12.51 9.45
CA MET A 317 -11.60 -11.21 10.01
C MET A 317 -12.41 -10.37 9.02
N ALA A 318 -13.18 -9.44 9.59
CA ALA A 318 -13.92 -8.46 8.81
C ALA A 318 -13.40 -7.03 9.07
N PHE A 319 -13.36 -6.21 8.00
CA PHE A 319 -13.27 -4.77 8.08
C PHE A 319 -14.62 -4.17 7.73
N ALA A 320 -15.08 -3.21 8.54
CA ALA A 320 -16.28 -2.43 8.26
C ALA A 320 -15.91 -0.95 8.07
N ILE A 321 -16.39 -0.33 6.99
CA ILE A 321 -16.27 1.10 6.79
C ILE A 321 -17.57 1.80 7.20
N ALA A 322 -17.48 2.74 8.13
CA ALA A 322 -18.59 3.56 8.61
C ALA A 322 -18.48 5.01 8.11
N LYS A 323 -19.59 5.74 8.15
CA LYS A 323 -19.67 7.13 7.69
C LYS A 323 -18.83 8.08 8.55
N ASP A 324 -18.93 7.93 9.86
CA ASP A 324 -18.32 8.79 10.87
C ASP A 324 -18.04 7.99 12.16
N HIS A 325 -17.46 8.65 13.16
CA HIS A 325 -17.08 8.02 14.42
C HIS A 325 -18.28 7.54 15.24
N TYR A 326 -19.39 8.28 15.20
CA TYR A 326 -20.62 7.88 15.89
C TYR A 326 -21.13 6.55 15.32
N HIS A 327 -21.25 6.45 13.99
CA HIS A 327 -21.66 5.22 13.33
C HIS A 327 -20.65 4.08 13.56
N ALA A 328 -19.35 4.37 13.53
CA ALA A 328 -18.33 3.34 13.78
C ALA A 328 -18.44 2.75 15.18
N ASN A 329 -18.61 3.58 16.19
CA ASN A 329 -18.82 3.13 17.56
C ASN A 329 -20.10 2.32 17.68
N ARG A 330 -21.19 2.79 17.07
CA ARG A 330 -22.47 2.08 17.11
C ARG A 330 -22.42 0.71 16.44
N VAL A 331 -21.73 0.59 15.32
CA VAL A 331 -21.49 -0.69 14.63
C VAL A 331 -20.70 -1.65 15.54
N ALA A 332 -19.62 -1.18 16.19
CA ALA A 332 -18.83 -2.00 17.10
C ALA A 332 -19.61 -2.42 18.36
N GLU A 333 -20.44 -1.51 18.91
CA GLU A 333 -21.33 -1.80 20.06
C GLU A 333 -22.35 -2.89 19.71
N LEU A 334 -23.09 -2.73 18.61
CA LEU A 334 -24.06 -3.72 18.12
C LEU A 334 -23.42 -5.10 17.96
N TRP A 335 -22.22 -5.15 17.36
CA TRP A 335 -21.48 -6.40 17.23
C TRP A 335 -21.14 -7.01 18.59
N ASN A 336 -20.59 -6.22 19.51
CA ASN A 336 -20.18 -6.71 20.83
C ASN A 336 -21.35 -7.08 21.74
N GLU A 337 -22.51 -6.48 21.54
CA GLU A 337 -23.75 -6.86 22.22
C GLU A 337 -24.23 -8.25 21.78
N CYS A 338 -24.16 -8.52 20.45
CA CYS A 338 -24.65 -9.78 19.87
C CYS A 338 -23.64 -10.94 19.98
N TRP A 339 -22.33 -10.66 19.86
CA TRP A 339 -21.29 -11.72 19.76
C TRP A 339 -20.08 -11.44 20.62
N LYS A 340 -20.25 -11.57 21.93
CA LYS A 340 -19.19 -11.30 22.94
C LYS A 340 -17.94 -12.14 22.77
N GLU A 341 -18.10 -13.36 22.24
CA GLU A 341 -17.00 -14.31 21.96
C GLU A 341 -16.12 -13.90 20.77
N ALA A 342 -16.56 -12.92 19.98
CA ALA A 342 -15.93 -12.49 18.75
C ALA A 342 -15.76 -10.96 18.73
N PRO A 343 -14.88 -10.37 19.53
CA PRO A 343 -14.87 -8.94 19.80
C PRO A 343 -14.64 -8.08 18.56
N ALA A 344 -15.30 -6.91 18.55
CA ALA A 344 -15.08 -5.83 17.60
C ALA A 344 -14.40 -4.64 18.25
N ILE A 345 -13.61 -3.92 17.45
CA ILE A 345 -13.00 -2.65 17.87
C ILE A 345 -13.15 -1.59 16.80
N THR A 346 -13.20 -0.33 17.23
CA THR A 346 -13.05 0.83 16.32
C THR A 346 -11.58 1.20 16.17
N TYR A 347 -11.16 1.45 14.92
CA TYR A 347 -9.83 1.95 14.60
C TYR A 347 -9.97 3.17 13.70
N THR A 348 -9.84 4.38 14.30
CA THR A 348 -10.17 5.64 13.66
C THR A 348 -9.10 6.69 13.94
N SER A 349 -8.97 7.71 13.07
CA SER A 349 -7.88 8.69 13.12
C SER A 349 -8.12 9.89 14.02
N GLU A 350 -9.33 10.06 14.55
CA GLU A 350 -9.71 11.31 15.25
C GLU A 350 -8.94 11.57 16.55
N LYS A 351 -8.43 10.53 17.15
CA LYS A 351 -7.68 10.66 18.41
C LYS A 351 -6.23 10.21 18.24
N LYS A 352 -5.45 11.01 17.51
CA LYS A 352 -3.99 10.82 17.35
C LYS A 352 -3.22 10.70 18.66
N ASN A 353 -3.82 11.08 19.78
CA ASN A 353 -3.22 11.05 21.11
C ASN A 353 -3.81 9.95 22.02
N GLU A 354 -4.64 9.05 21.51
CA GLU A 354 -5.10 7.92 22.33
C GLU A 354 -3.96 6.90 22.49
N SER A 355 -3.52 6.76 23.74
CA SER A 355 -2.59 5.69 24.17
C SER A 355 -3.05 4.29 23.78
N SER A 356 -4.34 4.13 23.44
CA SER A 356 -4.96 2.87 23.04
C SER A 356 -4.74 2.46 21.57
N LEU A 357 -4.28 3.34 20.67
CA LEU A 357 -4.10 3.00 19.26
C LEU A 357 -3.04 1.89 19.04
N PRO A 358 -1.84 1.94 19.67
CA PRO A 358 -0.89 0.84 19.57
C PRO A 358 -1.42 -0.47 20.12
N GLU A 359 -2.19 -0.44 21.22
CA GLU A 359 -2.82 -1.63 21.81
C GLU A 359 -3.88 -2.22 20.87
N LYS A 360 -4.73 -1.36 20.28
CA LYS A 360 -5.73 -1.80 19.29
C LYS A 360 -5.04 -2.46 18.09
N LEU A 361 -3.98 -1.86 17.59
CA LEU A 361 -3.20 -2.42 16.50
C LEU A 361 -2.55 -3.76 16.89
N ALA A 362 -2.05 -3.89 18.11
CA ALA A 362 -1.50 -5.14 18.61
C ALA A 362 -2.57 -6.25 18.67
N LYS A 363 -3.78 -5.93 19.16
CA LYS A 363 -4.92 -6.88 19.20
C LYS A 363 -5.35 -7.34 17.81
N ILE A 364 -5.41 -6.42 16.84
CA ILE A 364 -5.73 -6.76 15.45
C ILE A 364 -4.66 -7.72 14.90
N ARG A 365 -3.39 -7.37 15.07
CA ARG A 365 -2.26 -8.16 14.56
C ARG A 365 -2.12 -9.54 15.22
N ALA A 366 -2.58 -9.66 16.45
CA ALA A 366 -2.65 -10.92 17.19
C ALA A 366 -3.91 -11.74 16.90
N ASN A 367 -4.74 -11.33 15.93
CA ASN A 367 -6.02 -11.97 15.58
C ASN A 367 -7.00 -12.10 16.77
N GLN A 368 -6.91 -11.17 17.75
CA GLN A 368 -7.76 -11.18 18.96
C GLN A 368 -9.12 -10.51 18.74
N VAL A 369 -9.36 -9.96 17.55
CA VAL A 369 -10.62 -9.32 17.17
C VAL A 369 -11.17 -9.95 15.90
N ARG A 370 -12.49 -9.90 15.73
CA ARG A 370 -13.16 -10.48 14.56
C ARG A 370 -13.70 -9.41 13.61
N LEU A 371 -13.93 -8.21 14.13
CA LEU A 371 -14.37 -7.06 13.34
C LEU A 371 -13.57 -5.83 13.71
N VAL A 372 -13.07 -5.11 12.70
CA VAL A 372 -12.44 -3.79 12.85
C VAL A 372 -13.29 -2.78 12.11
N VAL A 373 -13.81 -1.79 12.83
CA VAL A 373 -14.62 -0.72 12.23
C VAL A 373 -13.76 0.52 12.04
N VAL A 374 -13.74 1.03 10.82
CA VAL A 374 -12.93 2.20 10.40
C VAL A 374 -13.81 3.32 9.87
N VAL A 375 -13.34 4.56 10.00
CA VAL A 375 -13.99 5.75 9.45
C VAL A 375 -13.05 6.41 8.48
N ASP A 376 -13.57 6.75 7.31
CA ASP A 376 -12.88 7.53 6.24
C ASP A 376 -11.45 7.05 5.95
N MET A 377 -11.17 5.80 6.35
CA MET A 377 -9.88 5.47 6.55
C MET A 377 -9.50 4.29 5.94
N LEU A 378 -9.01 4.63 5.02
CA LEU A 378 -7.86 3.99 4.49
C LEU A 378 -6.65 4.47 5.29
N GLN A 379 -6.42 3.92 6.43
CA GLN A 379 -5.07 3.90 6.95
C GLN A 379 -4.29 2.99 6.00
N GLU A 380 -3.92 3.60 4.90
CA GLU A 380 -2.98 3.05 3.94
C GLU A 380 -1.77 2.53 4.71
N GLY A 381 -1.24 1.40 4.29
CA GLY A 381 -0.16 0.74 5.03
C GLY A 381 -0.60 -0.33 6.04
N PHE A 382 -1.90 -0.47 6.36
CA PHE A 382 -2.34 -1.60 7.16
C PHE A 382 -2.46 -2.87 6.30
N ASP A 383 -1.56 -3.81 6.53
CA ASP A 383 -1.52 -5.12 5.87
C ASP A 383 -1.87 -6.22 6.87
N HIS A 384 -3.02 -6.87 6.67
CA HIS A 384 -3.48 -7.95 7.53
C HIS A 384 -4.25 -9.00 6.72
N PRO A 385 -3.57 -10.02 6.18
CA PRO A 385 -4.15 -11.03 5.30
C PRO A 385 -5.35 -11.81 5.86
N PRO A 386 -5.52 -12.02 7.19
CA PRO A 386 -6.73 -12.61 7.74
C PRO A 386 -8.02 -11.86 7.44
N VAL A 387 -7.95 -10.57 7.06
CA VAL A 387 -9.11 -9.84 6.56
C VAL A 387 -9.56 -10.43 5.22
N SER A 388 -10.72 -11.01 5.20
CA SER A 388 -11.34 -11.62 4.01
C SER A 388 -12.78 -11.20 3.79
N ILE A 389 -13.28 -10.27 4.63
CA ILE A 389 -14.64 -9.74 4.54
C ILE A 389 -14.56 -8.22 4.67
N CYS A 390 -15.15 -7.51 3.70
CA CYS A 390 -15.28 -6.07 3.66
C CYS A 390 -16.75 -5.69 3.82
N ALA A 391 -17.12 -5.14 4.98
CA ALA A 391 -18.49 -4.71 5.25
C ALA A 391 -18.65 -3.20 4.99
N ILE A 392 -19.57 -2.83 4.10
CA ILE A 392 -19.81 -1.44 3.72
C ILE A 392 -21.06 -0.94 4.44
N MET A 393 -20.85 -0.06 5.44
CA MET A 393 -21.88 0.50 6.32
C MET A 393 -22.23 1.95 5.94
N THR A 394 -21.87 2.38 4.75
CA THR A 394 -22.10 3.76 4.26
C THR A 394 -22.11 3.79 2.74
N ASN A 395 -22.61 4.87 2.16
CA ASN A 395 -22.46 5.10 0.72
C ASN A 395 -21.03 5.57 0.41
N ILE A 396 -20.28 4.78 -0.36
CA ILE A 396 -18.97 5.14 -0.87
C ILE A 396 -19.15 5.75 -2.26
N GLY A 397 -19.15 7.08 -2.34
CA GLY A 397 -19.32 7.80 -3.60
C GLY A 397 -18.03 7.90 -4.45
N SER A 398 -16.86 7.54 -3.89
CA SER A 398 -15.57 7.59 -4.59
C SER A 398 -15.15 6.21 -5.06
N PRO A 399 -15.02 5.98 -6.37
CA PRO A 399 -14.51 4.72 -6.91
C PRO A 399 -13.13 4.33 -6.35
N VAL A 400 -12.24 5.31 -6.21
CA VAL A 400 -10.90 5.09 -5.64
C VAL A 400 -11.00 4.57 -4.20
N LYS A 401 -11.84 5.18 -3.36
CA LYS A 401 -12.10 4.72 -1.99
C LYS A 401 -12.68 3.30 -1.97
N PHE A 402 -13.59 3.00 -2.90
CA PHE A 402 -14.18 1.67 -3.01
C PHE A 402 -13.11 0.60 -3.32
N VAL A 403 -12.32 0.81 -4.38
CA VAL A 403 -11.23 -0.11 -4.79
C VAL A 403 -10.22 -0.31 -3.64
N GLN A 404 -9.82 0.74 -2.96
CA GLN A 404 -8.87 0.65 -1.86
C GLN A 404 -9.43 -0.10 -0.64
N PHE A 405 -10.72 0.10 -0.34
CA PHE A 405 -11.36 -0.60 0.76
C PHE A 405 -11.52 -2.09 0.46
N VAL A 406 -12.05 -2.43 -0.70
CA VAL A 406 -12.20 -3.82 -1.17
C VAL A 406 -10.86 -4.53 -1.27
N GLY A 407 -9.84 -3.86 -1.76
CA GLY A 407 -8.48 -4.39 -1.87
C GLY A 407 -7.86 -4.84 -0.53
N ARG A 408 -8.43 -4.44 0.61
CA ARG A 408 -8.00 -4.94 1.93
C ARG A 408 -8.38 -6.41 2.12
N GLY A 409 -9.54 -6.80 1.64
CA GLY A 409 -10.01 -8.20 1.69
C GLY A 409 -9.34 -9.11 0.67
N GLN A 410 -8.76 -8.55 -0.39
CA GLN A 410 -8.19 -9.33 -1.48
C GLN A 410 -6.79 -9.89 -1.22
N ARG A 411 -6.16 -9.55 -0.12
CA ARG A 411 -4.80 -10.03 0.21
C ARG A 411 -4.80 -11.50 0.55
N ILE A 412 -3.95 -12.26 -0.12
CA ILE A 412 -3.77 -13.71 0.11
C ILE A 412 -2.98 -13.93 1.39
N ALA A 413 -3.51 -14.76 2.29
CA ALA A 413 -2.78 -15.24 3.45
C ALA A 413 -1.78 -16.34 3.03
N ARG A 414 -0.63 -16.38 3.70
CA ARG A 414 0.42 -17.36 3.45
C ARG A 414 0.88 -17.98 4.75
N ASP A 415 1.26 -19.26 4.69
CA ASP A 415 1.86 -19.94 5.83
C ASP A 415 3.31 -19.47 6.09
N SER A 416 3.94 -20.02 7.13
CA SER A 416 5.32 -19.72 7.49
C SER A 416 6.34 -20.12 6.41
N GLN A 417 5.96 -20.98 5.47
CA GLN A 417 6.78 -21.42 4.34
C GLN A 417 6.54 -20.58 3.08
N GLY A 418 5.55 -19.67 3.12
CA GLY A 418 5.16 -18.80 2.01
C GLY A 418 4.12 -19.41 1.06
N ASN A 419 3.57 -20.59 1.39
CA ASN A 419 2.52 -21.19 0.58
C ASN A 419 1.23 -20.41 0.73
N PRO A 420 0.51 -20.10 -0.37
CA PRO A 420 -0.73 -19.37 -0.32
C PRO A 420 -1.87 -20.23 0.24
N GLU A 421 -2.88 -19.56 0.78
CA GLU A 421 -4.17 -20.16 1.14
C GLU A 421 -4.84 -20.90 -0.03
N SER A 422 -5.89 -21.68 0.27
CA SER A 422 -6.68 -22.39 -0.76
C SER A 422 -7.26 -21.42 -1.80
N GLU A 423 -7.41 -21.89 -3.04
CA GLU A 423 -8.09 -21.16 -4.14
C GLU A 423 -9.56 -20.88 -3.85
N THR A 424 -10.16 -21.68 -2.98
CA THR A 424 -11.54 -21.52 -2.56
C THR A 424 -11.78 -20.32 -1.66
N VAL A 425 -10.71 -19.75 -1.06
CA VAL A 425 -10.81 -18.55 -0.22
C VAL A 425 -11.09 -17.33 -1.10
N VAL A 426 -12.25 -16.73 -0.92
CA VAL A 426 -12.69 -15.52 -1.62
C VAL A 426 -12.80 -14.35 -0.64
N ALA A 427 -12.72 -13.12 -1.14
CA ALA A 427 -13.03 -11.92 -0.37
C ALA A 427 -14.51 -11.57 -0.52
N HIS A 428 -15.25 -11.54 0.59
CA HIS A 428 -16.65 -11.14 0.54
C HIS A 428 -16.81 -9.64 0.76
N ILE A 429 -17.61 -9.00 -0.08
CA ILE A 429 -18.03 -7.62 0.05
C ILE A 429 -19.48 -7.61 0.46
N VAL A 430 -19.74 -7.26 1.71
CA VAL A 430 -21.08 -7.31 2.30
C VAL A 430 -21.61 -5.91 2.50
N THR A 431 -22.80 -5.64 1.97
CA THR A 431 -23.45 -4.33 2.13
C THR A 431 -24.96 -4.48 2.18
N HIS A 432 -25.66 -3.44 2.54
CA HIS A 432 -27.13 -3.38 2.43
C HIS A 432 -27.53 -2.58 1.18
N ARG A 433 -28.62 -2.98 0.52
CA ARG A 433 -29.16 -2.29 -0.66
C ARG A 433 -29.35 -0.78 -0.47
N HIS A 434 -29.62 -0.36 0.75
CA HIS A 434 -29.71 1.07 1.13
C HIS A 434 -28.48 1.90 0.72
N PHE A 435 -27.29 1.31 0.73
CA PHE A 435 -26.05 2.00 0.41
C PHE A 435 -25.68 2.00 -1.08
N GLN A 436 -26.48 1.36 -1.93
CA GLN A 436 -26.37 1.41 -3.40
C GLN A 436 -24.96 1.13 -3.95
N GLN A 437 -24.30 0.07 -3.47
CA GLN A 437 -22.92 -0.23 -3.86
C GLN A 437 -22.77 -1.22 -5.02
N ALA A 438 -23.87 -1.77 -5.52
CA ALA A 438 -23.85 -2.77 -6.59
C ALA A 438 -23.19 -2.24 -7.88
N GLU A 439 -23.46 -0.99 -8.27
CA GLU A 439 -22.85 -0.38 -9.45
C GLU A 439 -21.34 -0.18 -9.28
N ASN A 440 -20.89 0.27 -8.09
CA ASN A 440 -19.46 0.39 -7.80
C ASN A 440 -18.75 -0.97 -7.87
N TYR A 441 -19.42 -2.03 -7.40
CA TYR A 441 -18.87 -3.37 -7.47
C TYR A 441 -18.78 -3.90 -8.91
N GLU A 442 -19.81 -3.72 -9.72
CA GLU A 442 -19.80 -4.14 -11.12
C GLU A 442 -18.68 -3.44 -11.91
N LYS A 443 -18.54 -2.14 -11.74
CA LYS A 443 -17.42 -1.37 -12.32
C LYS A 443 -16.07 -1.90 -11.86
N PHE A 444 -15.92 -2.15 -10.57
CA PHE A 444 -14.69 -2.72 -10.00
C PHE A 444 -14.37 -4.10 -10.60
N ARG A 445 -15.37 -4.99 -10.68
CA ARG A 445 -15.22 -6.34 -11.21
C ARG A 445 -14.79 -6.36 -12.67
N ASN A 446 -15.32 -5.45 -13.47
CA ASN A 446 -15.04 -5.37 -14.90
C ASN A 446 -13.77 -4.57 -15.23
N ASP A 447 -12.94 -4.25 -14.25
CA ASP A 447 -11.78 -3.35 -14.37
C ASP A 447 -12.15 -1.93 -14.85
N GLU A 448 -13.45 -1.61 -14.96
CA GLU A 448 -13.91 -0.32 -15.49
C GLU A 448 -13.50 0.86 -14.61
N LEU A 449 -13.34 0.65 -13.30
CA LEU A 449 -12.85 1.69 -12.39
C LEU A 449 -11.40 2.08 -12.66
N LEU A 450 -10.67 1.26 -13.41
CA LEU A 450 -9.30 1.52 -13.81
C LEU A 450 -9.20 2.08 -15.24
N PHE A 451 -10.26 1.91 -16.07
CA PHE A 451 -10.22 2.17 -17.51
C PHE A 451 -11.27 3.18 -18.05
N ILE A 452 -12.21 3.67 -17.25
CA ILE A 452 -13.36 4.49 -17.73
C ILE A 452 -13.00 5.93 -18.16
N TRP A 453 -11.76 6.26 -18.32
CA TRP A 453 -11.39 7.67 -18.50
C TRP A 453 -10.51 7.91 -19.74
N ASP A 454 -10.86 7.30 -20.86
CA ASP A 454 -10.42 7.74 -22.18
C ASP A 454 -11.16 9.00 -22.60
#